data_72646f5de8ee15b49b85332e29273b66
#
_entry.id   72646f5de8ee15b49b85332e29273b66
#
_cell.length_a   1.000
_cell.length_b   1.000
_cell.length_c   1.000
_cell.angle_alpha   90.00
_cell.angle_beta   90.00
_cell.angle_gamma   90.00
#
_symmetry.space_group_name_H-M   'P 1'
#
loop_
_entity.id
_entity.type
_entity.pdbx_description
1 polymer ?
#
loop_
_entity_poly.entity_id
_entity_poly.type
_entity_poly.pdbx_seq_one_letter_code
_entity_poly.pdbx_strand_id
1 'polypeptide(L)'
;MFHATSPAVPPSATLRVRRYAELHGWNLLVAGTGEFSDARYRANPVDRCYFCKSNLYDRIRSMIQGTIASGTNTDDLADYRPGLTAAGERAIVHPLVDAGIDKSTVRAIARKYGLHDLAELPAQPCLASRVETGIAIDAGDLAFVDRMENSLAPIVGLQTPLRCRITRRGIVIEVSAEHVDNSNLREGATRLCAEMKRSLVDIRAYERGSAFVGKPSVVSAPDHA
;
A
#
# COMPACT_ATOMS: atom_id res chain seq x y z
N MET A 1 -2.23 0.09 -19.92
CA MET A 1 -1.95 0.12 -18.47
C MET A 1 -1.79 -1.31 -17.95
N PHE A 2 -0.97 -1.50 -16.91
CA PHE A 2 -0.86 -2.79 -16.21
C PHE A 2 -1.30 -2.60 -14.75
N HIS A 3 -2.21 -3.45 -14.29
CA HIS A 3 -2.63 -3.51 -12.89
C HIS A 3 -2.27 -4.86 -12.30
N ALA A 4 -1.43 -4.85 -11.28
CA ALA A 4 -1.05 -6.04 -10.54
C ALA A 4 -2.14 -6.45 -9.56
N THR A 5 -2.47 -7.74 -9.52
CA THR A 5 -3.35 -8.31 -8.51
C THR A 5 -2.60 -9.31 -7.64
N SER A 6 -2.87 -9.26 -6.35
CA SER A 6 -2.37 -10.22 -5.36
C SER A 6 -3.18 -10.09 -4.07
N PRO A 7 -3.01 -10.99 -3.10
CA PRO A 7 -3.60 -10.82 -1.77
C PRO A 7 -3.22 -9.52 -1.07
N ALA A 8 -2.10 -8.88 -1.45
CA ALA A 8 -1.69 -7.59 -0.89
C ALA A 8 -2.40 -6.37 -1.49
N VAL A 9 -3.14 -6.55 -2.58
CA VAL A 9 -3.92 -5.48 -3.25
C VAL A 9 -5.38 -5.57 -2.80
N PRO A 10 -5.93 -4.53 -2.14
CA PRO A 10 -7.35 -4.54 -1.77
C PRO A 10 -8.25 -4.80 -2.98
N PRO A 11 -9.26 -5.69 -2.89
CA PRO A 11 -10.21 -5.95 -3.98
C PRO A 11 -10.87 -4.67 -4.49
N SER A 12 -11.20 -3.74 -3.59
CA SER A 12 -11.78 -2.43 -3.93
C SER A 12 -10.89 -1.58 -4.84
N ALA A 13 -9.57 -1.68 -4.70
CA ALA A 13 -8.61 -0.99 -5.56
C ALA A 13 -8.64 -1.55 -6.99
N THR A 14 -8.70 -2.88 -7.14
CA THR A 14 -8.82 -3.54 -8.44
C THR A 14 -10.14 -3.19 -9.13
N LEU A 15 -11.25 -3.22 -8.39
CA LEU A 15 -12.56 -2.82 -8.93
C LEU A 15 -12.56 -1.37 -9.43
N ARG A 16 -11.94 -0.47 -8.67
CA ARG A 16 -11.80 0.94 -9.05
C ARG A 16 -11.01 1.08 -10.35
N VAL A 17 -9.86 0.43 -10.47
CA VAL A 17 -9.04 0.48 -11.69
C VAL A 17 -9.81 -0.04 -12.90
N ARG A 18 -10.53 -1.16 -12.78
CA ARG A 18 -11.37 -1.69 -13.86
C ARG A 18 -12.47 -0.71 -14.28
N ARG A 19 -13.19 -0.13 -13.30
CA ARG A 19 -14.24 0.87 -13.57
C ARG A 19 -13.70 2.08 -14.32
N TYR A 20 -12.55 2.62 -13.92
CA TYR A 20 -11.94 3.76 -14.60
C TYR A 20 -11.42 3.39 -15.98
N ALA A 21 -10.83 2.22 -16.14
CA ALA A 21 -10.37 1.75 -17.44
C ALA A 21 -11.54 1.63 -18.44
N GLU A 22 -12.68 1.09 -18.00
CA GLU A 22 -13.90 1.00 -18.80
C GLU A 22 -14.46 2.39 -19.14
N LEU A 23 -14.60 3.26 -18.12
CA LEU A 23 -15.17 4.60 -18.28
C LEU A 23 -14.38 5.48 -19.26
N HIS A 24 -13.04 5.35 -19.26
CA HIS A 24 -12.15 6.19 -20.06
C HIS A 24 -11.53 5.45 -21.26
N GLY A 25 -11.95 4.23 -21.55
CA GLY A 25 -11.44 3.45 -22.68
C GLY A 25 -9.95 3.09 -22.56
N TRP A 26 -9.42 2.92 -21.33
CA TRP A 26 -8.02 2.58 -21.13
C TRP A 26 -7.75 1.12 -21.47
N ASN A 27 -6.70 0.86 -22.25
CA ASN A 27 -6.23 -0.51 -22.47
C ASN A 27 -5.59 -1.04 -21.18
N LEU A 28 -6.35 -1.86 -20.43
CA LEU A 28 -5.98 -2.40 -19.13
C LEU A 28 -5.68 -3.88 -19.20
N LEU A 29 -4.46 -4.26 -18.83
CA LEU A 29 -4.06 -5.63 -18.57
C LEU A 29 -4.01 -5.87 -17.05
N VAL A 30 -4.70 -6.90 -16.56
CA VAL A 30 -4.74 -7.27 -15.15
C VAL A 30 -4.13 -8.66 -14.98
N ALA A 31 -3.09 -8.79 -14.17
CA ALA A 31 -2.44 -10.07 -13.93
C ALA A 31 -1.83 -10.17 -12.53
N GLY A 32 -1.70 -11.40 -12.04
CA GLY A 32 -0.93 -11.71 -10.83
C GLY A 32 0.57 -11.56 -11.08
N THR A 33 1.29 -11.08 -10.09
CA THR A 33 2.74 -10.85 -10.18
C THR A 33 3.58 -11.97 -9.58
N GLY A 34 2.96 -12.89 -8.82
CA GLY A 34 3.62 -14.09 -8.30
C GLY A 34 4.47 -13.85 -7.05
N GLU A 35 4.48 -12.64 -6.47
CA GLU A 35 5.29 -12.33 -5.28
C GLU A 35 4.94 -13.19 -4.07
N PHE A 36 3.72 -13.72 -3.97
CA PHE A 36 3.34 -14.69 -2.93
C PHE A 36 3.99 -16.07 -3.09
N SER A 37 4.55 -16.37 -4.24
CA SER A 37 5.39 -17.56 -4.46
C SER A 37 6.87 -17.28 -4.14
N ASP A 38 7.27 -16.01 -3.96
CA ASP A 38 8.63 -15.63 -3.59
C ASP A 38 8.79 -15.67 -2.05
N ALA A 39 9.59 -16.64 -1.57
CA ALA A 39 9.86 -16.80 -0.14
C ALA A 39 10.52 -15.56 0.49
N ARG A 40 11.33 -14.81 -0.28
CA ARG A 40 11.99 -13.57 0.19
C ARG A 40 10.96 -12.48 0.48
N TYR A 41 9.97 -12.31 -0.39
CA TYR A 41 8.86 -11.39 -0.15
C TYR A 41 8.04 -11.83 1.07
N ARG A 42 7.69 -13.12 1.15
CA ARG A 42 6.88 -13.66 2.24
C ARG A 42 7.54 -13.59 3.60
N ALA A 43 8.88 -13.66 3.65
CA ALA A 43 9.62 -13.47 4.90
C ALA A 43 9.47 -12.06 5.50
N ASN A 44 8.90 -11.13 4.74
CA ASN A 44 8.61 -9.76 5.17
C ASN A 44 9.82 -9.00 5.74
N PRO A 45 10.95 -8.97 5.05
CA PRO A 45 12.08 -8.17 5.47
C PRO A 45 11.77 -6.66 5.33
N VAL A 46 12.61 -5.81 5.90
CA VAL A 46 12.46 -4.35 5.84
C VAL A 46 12.43 -3.83 4.39
N ASP A 47 13.11 -4.50 3.49
CA ASP A 47 13.21 -4.22 2.05
C ASP A 47 12.25 -5.05 1.18
N ARG A 48 11.21 -5.67 1.77
CA ARG A 48 10.24 -6.51 1.02
C ARG A 48 9.69 -5.85 -0.26
N CYS A 49 9.62 -4.50 -0.28
CA CYS A 49 9.16 -3.76 -1.45
C CYS A 49 10.10 -3.91 -2.65
N TYR A 50 11.38 -4.21 -2.43
CA TYR A 50 12.31 -4.58 -3.50
C TYR A 50 11.86 -5.87 -4.19
N PHE A 51 11.59 -6.94 -3.43
CA PHE A 51 11.13 -8.21 -3.98
C PHE A 51 9.76 -8.09 -4.65
N CYS A 52 8.83 -7.36 -4.05
CA CYS A 52 7.52 -7.08 -4.64
C CYS A 52 7.65 -6.39 -6.00
N LYS A 53 8.47 -5.34 -6.10
CA LYS A 53 8.67 -4.59 -7.35
C LYS A 53 9.47 -5.38 -8.38
N SER A 54 10.44 -6.21 -7.94
CA SER A 54 11.16 -7.13 -8.82
C SER A 54 10.19 -8.09 -9.51
N ASN A 55 9.38 -8.80 -8.73
CA ASN A 55 8.35 -9.71 -9.27
C ASN A 55 7.39 -9.00 -10.22
N LEU A 56 6.94 -7.78 -9.86
CA LEU A 56 6.06 -6.96 -10.70
C LEU A 56 6.68 -6.66 -12.06
N TYR A 57 7.87 -6.09 -12.10
CA TYR A 57 8.51 -5.66 -13.34
C TYR A 57 8.92 -6.84 -14.21
N ASP A 58 9.41 -7.92 -13.62
CA ASP A 58 9.74 -9.15 -14.32
C ASP A 58 8.48 -9.75 -14.97
N ARG A 59 7.35 -9.74 -14.24
CA ARG A 59 6.07 -10.18 -14.79
C ARG A 59 5.60 -9.32 -15.95
N ILE A 60 5.67 -8.00 -15.84
CA ILE A 60 5.31 -7.09 -16.94
C ILE A 60 6.16 -7.39 -18.18
N ARG A 61 7.48 -7.52 -18.02
CA ARG A 61 8.40 -7.81 -19.13
C ARG A 61 8.14 -9.16 -19.80
N SER A 62 7.65 -10.15 -19.05
CA SER A 62 7.30 -11.46 -19.63
C SER A 62 6.04 -11.41 -20.50
N MET A 63 5.20 -10.37 -20.35
CA MET A 63 3.90 -10.27 -21.02
C MET A 63 3.87 -9.22 -22.14
N ILE A 64 4.68 -8.18 -22.02
CA ILE A 64 4.66 -7.05 -22.97
C ILE A 64 6.07 -6.61 -23.32
N GLN A 65 6.23 -6.09 -24.53
CA GLN A 65 7.45 -5.45 -25.02
C GLN A 65 7.37 -3.94 -24.82
N GLY A 66 8.52 -3.28 -24.69
CA GLY A 66 8.62 -1.83 -24.64
C GLY A 66 9.03 -1.27 -23.29
N THR A 67 9.04 0.04 -23.19
CA THR A 67 9.42 0.78 -21.99
C THR A 67 8.32 0.68 -20.94
N ILE A 68 8.72 0.35 -19.72
CA ILE A 68 7.81 0.32 -18.55
C ILE A 68 7.97 1.63 -17.79
N ALA A 69 6.86 2.34 -17.58
CA ALA A 69 6.80 3.56 -16.78
C ALA A 69 6.10 3.30 -15.45
N SER A 70 6.56 3.94 -14.38
CA SER A 70 5.87 3.93 -13.08
C SER A 70 5.34 5.32 -12.71
N GLY A 71 4.34 5.36 -11.83
CA GLY A 71 3.77 6.60 -11.30
C GLY A 71 4.54 7.19 -10.11
N THR A 72 5.83 6.86 -9.96
CA THR A 72 6.71 7.49 -8.96
C THR A 72 6.78 8.99 -9.23
N ASN A 73 6.64 9.80 -8.18
CA ASN A 73 6.70 11.26 -8.23
C ASN A 73 7.85 11.78 -7.34
N THR A 74 8.11 13.09 -7.32
CA THR A 74 9.27 13.65 -6.59
C THR A 74 9.21 13.44 -5.09
N ASP A 75 8.02 13.41 -4.46
CA ASP A 75 7.89 13.15 -3.02
C ASP A 75 8.35 11.72 -2.65
N ASP A 76 8.29 10.80 -3.61
CA ASP A 76 8.69 9.41 -3.39
C ASP A 76 10.22 9.25 -3.26
N LEU A 77 11.00 10.22 -3.71
CA LEU A 77 12.46 10.19 -3.68
C LEU A 77 13.03 10.51 -2.28
N ALA A 78 12.30 11.23 -1.46
CA ALA A 78 12.72 11.64 -0.11
C ALA A 78 12.56 10.52 0.94
N ASP A 79 11.99 9.36 0.59
CA ASP A 79 11.64 8.28 1.51
C ASP A 79 12.54 7.05 1.24
N TYR A 80 12.76 6.20 2.27
CA TYR A 80 13.40 4.90 2.05
C TYR A 80 12.49 4.00 1.22
N ARG A 81 12.84 3.81 -0.05
CA ARG A 81 12.03 3.06 -1.01
C ARG A 81 12.84 2.00 -1.75
N PRO A 82 13.03 0.82 -1.15
CA PRO A 82 13.78 -0.27 -1.80
C PRO A 82 13.18 -0.70 -3.16
N GLY A 83 11.92 -0.40 -3.41
CA GLY A 83 11.29 -0.59 -4.73
C GLY A 83 11.87 0.29 -5.85
N LEU A 84 12.52 1.42 -5.53
CA LEU A 84 13.22 2.25 -6.53
C LEU A 84 14.51 1.57 -7.00
N THR A 85 15.21 0.85 -6.11
CA THR A 85 16.37 0.03 -6.49
C THR A 85 15.94 -1.04 -7.51
N ALA A 86 14.86 -1.77 -7.23
CA ALA A 86 14.31 -2.75 -8.18
C ALA A 86 13.91 -2.14 -9.52
N ALA A 87 13.41 -0.89 -9.52
CA ALA A 87 13.06 -0.15 -10.72
C ALA A 87 14.30 0.23 -11.55
N GLY A 88 15.35 0.75 -10.89
CA GLY A 88 16.61 1.11 -11.54
C GLY A 88 17.30 -0.08 -12.21
N GLU A 89 17.39 -1.22 -11.52
CA GLU A 89 17.95 -2.47 -12.06
C GLU A 89 17.21 -2.98 -13.31
N ARG A 90 15.95 -2.57 -13.50
CA ARG A 90 15.08 -3.00 -14.59
C ARG A 90 14.78 -1.89 -15.61
N ALA A 91 15.54 -0.81 -15.58
CA ALA A 91 15.37 0.33 -16.47
C ALA A 91 13.91 0.81 -16.58
N ILE A 92 13.24 0.93 -15.42
CA ILE A 92 11.89 1.49 -15.32
C ILE A 92 12.02 3.02 -15.35
N VAL A 93 11.26 3.68 -16.23
CA VAL A 93 11.27 5.15 -16.30
C VAL A 93 10.25 5.77 -15.35
N HIS A 94 10.54 6.99 -14.91
CA HIS A 94 9.71 7.74 -13.96
C HIS A 94 9.31 9.11 -14.53
N PRO A 95 8.39 9.16 -15.50
CA PRO A 95 8.07 10.40 -16.23
C PRO A 95 7.63 11.56 -15.35
N LEU A 96 6.99 11.27 -14.20
CA LEU A 96 6.57 12.32 -13.26
C LEU A 96 7.78 12.93 -12.53
N VAL A 97 8.78 12.10 -12.19
CA VAL A 97 10.04 12.55 -11.59
C VAL A 97 10.82 13.39 -12.61
N ASP A 98 10.95 12.89 -13.85
CA ASP A 98 11.67 13.57 -14.92
C ASP A 98 11.06 14.94 -15.23
N ALA A 99 9.75 15.08 -15.04
CA ALA A 99 9.01 16.34 -15.21
C ALA A 99 8.95 17.21 -13.92
N GLY A 100 9.61 16.81 -12.83
CA GLY A 100 9.58 17.54 -11.56
C GLY A 100 8.20 17.56 -10.86
N ILE A 101 7.34 16.59 -11.15
CA ILE A 101 5.96 16.56 -10.66
C ILE A 101 5.88 15.88 -9.30
N ASP A 102 5.35 16.61 -8.31
CA ASP A 102 5.05 16.14 -6.96
C ASP A 102 3.63 15.56 -6.85
N LYS A 103 3.29 15.02 -5.69
CA LYS A 103 1.97 14.44 -5.43
C LYS A 103 0.84 15.47 -5.48
N SER A 104 1.09 16.70 -5.08
CA SER A 104 0.11 17.77 -5.11
C SER A 104 -0.27 18.11 -6.56
N THR A 105 0.72 18.20 -7.43
CA THR A 105 0.57 18.42 -8.87
C THR A 105 -0.14 17.24 -9.55
N VAL A 106 0.19 15.98 -9.19
CA VAL A 106 -0.54 14.80 -9.69
C VAL A 106 -2.03 14.90 -9.37
N ARG A 107 -2.39 15.31 -8.15
CA ARG A 107 -3.79 15.50 -7.76
C ARG A 107 -4.46 16.64 -8.53
N ALA A 108 -3.77 17.75 -8.73
CA ALA A 108 -4.28 18.86 -9.55
C ALA A 108 -4.55 18.43 -11.00
N ILE A 109 -3.63 17.66 -11.59
CA ILE A 109 -3.80 17.06 -12.92
C ILE A 109 -5.02 16.14 -12.93
N ALA A 110 -5.18 15.26 -11.94
CA ALA A 110 -6.33 14.38 -11.85
C ALA A 110 -7.66 15.16 -11.84
N ARG A 111 -7.76 16.24 -11.03
CA ARG A 111 -8.95 17.14 -11.03
C ARG A 111 -9.20 17.75 -12.39
N LYS A 112 -8.16 18.23 -13.07
CA LYS A 112 -8.26 18.83 -14.43
C LYS A 112 -8.84 17.85 -15.44
N TYR A 113 -8.56 16.54 -15.28
CA TYR A 113 -9.09 15.50 -16.14
C TYR A 113 -10.41 14.90 -15.64
N GLY A 114 -11.10 15.55 -14.68
CA GLY A 114 -12.39 15.10 -14.16
C GLY A 114 -12.31 13.88 -13.22
N LEU A 115 -11.11 13.50 -12.76
CA LEU A 115 -10.88 12.36 -11.86
C LEU A 115 -10.93 12.82 -10.38
N HIS A 116 -12.00 13.54 -10.00
CA HIS A 116 -12.09 14.22 -8.71
C HIS A 116 -12.01 13.26 -7.52
N ASP A 117 -12.72 12.13 -7.58
CA ASP A 117 -12.70 11.12 -6.53
C ASP A 117 -11.32 10.44 -6.38
N LEU A 118 -10.56 10.26 -7.48
CA LEU A 118 -9.18 9.77 -7.42
C LEU A 118 -8.24 10.81 -6.83
N ALA A 119 -8.43 12.09 -7.16
CA ALA A 119 -7.61 13.17 -6.66
C ALA A 119 -7.70 13.31 -5.13
N GLU A 120 -8.89 13.02 -4.56
CA GLU A 120 -9.15 13.14 -3.11
C GLU A 120 -8.88 11.84 -2.33
N LEU A 121 -8.53 10.74 -3.00
CA LEU A 121 -8.23 9.49 -2.31
C LEU A 121 -7.07 9.65 -1.31
N PRO A 122 -7.22 9.17 -0.07
CA PRO A 122 -6.10 9.06 0.84
C PRO A 122 -5.05 8.08 0.32
N ALA A 123 -3.84 8.13 0.87
CA ALA A 123 -2.79 7.17 0.53
C ALA A 123 -3.25 5.73 0.81
N GLN A 124 -3.16 4.86 -0.20
CA GLN A 124 -3.58 3.46 -0.13
C GLN A 124 -2.38 2.51 -0.30
N PRO A 125 -1.52 2.39 0.71
CA PRO A 125 -0.45 1.41 0.67
C PRO A 125 -1.03 -0.01 0.66
N CYS A 126 -0.27 -0.97 0.11
CA CYS A 126 -0.69 -2.37 0.04
C CYS A 126 -0.99 -2.95 1.44
N LEU A 127 -1.86 -3.97 1.53
CA LEU A 127 -2.25 -4.60 2.80
C LEU A 127 -1.04 -5.18 3.56
N ALA A 128 0.00 -5.66 2.86
CA ALA A 128 1.22 -6.14 3.49
C ALA A 128 1.92 -5.08 4.36
N SER A 129 1.66 -3.78 4.13
CA SER A 129 2.19 -2.70 4.98
C SER A 129 1.61 -2.70 6.39
N ARG A 130 0.59 -3.51 6.67
CA ARG A 130 -0.05 -3.67 7.99
C ARG A 130 0.62 -4.75 8.83
N VAL A 131 1.44 -5.59 8.22
CA VAL A 131 2.14 -6.68 8.89
C VAL A 131 3.50 -6.18 9.39
N GLU A 132 3.77 -6.36 10.68
CA GLU A 132 5.04 -5.97 11.31
C GLU A 132 6.21 -6.70 10.64
N THR A 133 7.29 -5.98 10.37
CA THR A 133 8.50 -6.51 9.75
C THR A 133 8.99 -7.77 10.45
N GLY A 134 9.29 -8.81 9.67
CA GLY A 134 9.74 -10.11 10.16
C GLY A 134 8.61 -11.06 10.60
N ILE A 135 7.35 -10.66 10.54
CA ILE A 135 6.22 -11.59 10.54
C ILE A 135 5.95 -11.99 9.10
N ALA A 136 5.85 -13.29 8.83
CA ALA A 136 5.60 -13.79 7.47
C ALA A 136 4.28 -13.22 6.91
N ILE A 137 4.31 -12.82 5.63
CA ILE A 137 3.10 -12.37 4.95
C ILE A 137 2.29 -13.58 4.53
N ASP A 138 1.06 -13.65 5.00
CA ASP A 138 0.08 -14.68 4.68
C ASP A 138 -1.18 -14.08 4.04
N ALA A 139 -1.76 -14.76 3.06
CA ALA A 139 -2.93 -14.27 2.33
C ALA A 139 -4.18 -14.17 3.23
N GLY A 140 -4.35 -15.12 4.17
CA GLY A 140 -5.45 -15.10 5.14
C GLY A 140 -5.34 -13.93 6.11
N ASP A 141 -4.12 -13.59 6.51
CA ASP A 141 -3.83 -12.41 7.33
C ASP A 141 -4.21 -11.11 6.59
N LEU A 142 -3.87 -11.00 5.32
CA LEU A 142 -4.21 -9.82 4.53
C LEU A 142 -5.71 -9.70 4.27
N ALA A 143 -6.40 -10.82 4.04
CA ALA A 143 -7.86 -10.84 3.92
C ALA A 143 -8.54 -10.43 5.24
N PHE A 144 -8.00 -10.85 6.39
CA PHE A 144 -8.46 -10.40 7.70
C PHE A 144 -8.28 -8.89 7.88
N VAL A 145 -7.12 -8.36 7.52
CA VAL A 145 -6.82 -6.92 7.57
C VAL A 145 -7.82 -6.13 6.72
N ASP A 146 -8.03 -6.55 5.47
CA ASP A 146 -8.97 -5.89 4.55
C ASP A 146 -10.39 -5.90 5.10
N ARG A 147 -10.87 -7.05 5.61
CA ARG A 147 -12.19 -7.18 6.25
C ARG A 147 -12.32 -6.27 7.47
N MET A 148 -11.31 -6.23 8.34
CA MET A 148 -11.30 -5.39 9.54
C MET A 148 -11.38 -3.91 9.17
N GLU A 149 -10.50 -3.43 8.30
CA GLU A 149 -10.48 -2.03 7.89
C GLU A 149 -11.80 -1.61 7.20
N ASN A 150 -12.34 -2.44 6.30
CA ASN A 150 -13.61 -2.16 5.62
C ASN A 150 -14.81 -2.17 6.58
N SER A 151 -14.83 -3.05 7.58
CA SER A 151 -15.93 -3.14 8.55
C SER A 151 -15.93 -1.99 9.55
N LEU A 152 -14.76 -1.47 9.90
CA LEU A 152 -14.62 -0.38 10.88
C LEU A 152 -14.63 1.01 10.24
N ALA A 153 -14.33 1.14 8.95
CA ALA A 153 -14.29 2.42 8.25
C ALA A 153 -15.59 3.25 8.37
N PRO A 154 -16.82 2.67 8.32
CA PRO A 154 -18.04 3.44 8.51
C PRO A 154 -18.19 4.07 9.91
N ILE A 155 -17.53 3.51 10.92
CA ILE A 155 -17.61 4.00 12.32
C ILE A 155 -16.78 5.27 12.50
N VAL A 156 -15.62 5.35 11.81
CA VAL A 156 -14.69 6.47 11.95
C VAL A 156 -14.73 7.47 10.80
N GLY A 157 -15.44 7.12 9.72
CA GLY A 157 -15.50 7.91 8.48
C GLY A 157 -14.48 7.45 7.45
N LEU A 158 -14.92 7.39 6.19
CA LEU A 158 -14.15 6.81 5.07
C LEU A 158 -12.84 7.56 4.74
N GLN A 159 -12.72 8.82 5.16
CA GLN A 159 -11.52 9.64 4.95
C GLN A 159 -10.55 9.61 6.14
N THR A 160 -10.97 9.02 7.25
CA THR A 160 -10.19 8.94 8.48
C THR A 160 -9.11 7.85 8.35
N PRO A 161 -7.87 8.11 8.78
CA PRO A 161 -6.85 7.07 8.86
C PRO A 161 -7.31 5.92 9.77
N LEU A 162 -7.36 4.71 9.21
CA LEU A 162 -7.67 3.48 9.92
C LEU A 162 -6.71 2.39 9.43
N ARG A 163 -6.01 1.73 10.34
CA ARG A 163 -5.11 0.62 10.00
C ARG A 163 -5.24 -0.52 11.01
N CYS A 164 -5.44 -1.72 10.50
CA CYS A 164 -5.39 -2.95 11.28
C CYS A 164 -3.98 -3.53 11.19
N ARG A 165 -3.19 -3.44 12.27
CA ARG A 165 -1.82 -3.94 12.32
C ARG A 165 -1.77 -5.36 12.86
N ILE A 166 -1.02 -6.22 12.18
CA ILE A 166 -0.64 -7.54 12.68
C ILE A 166 0.76 -7.40 13.29
N THR A 167 0.84 -7.56 14.61
CA THR A 167 2.07 -7.45 15.38
C THR A 167 2.41 -8.77 16.06
N ARG A 168 3.63 -8.92 16.56
CA ARG A 168 4.00 -10.11 17.38
C ARG A 168 3.17 -10.28 18.64
N ARG A 169 2.56 -9.20 19.14
CA ARG A 169 1.71 -9.22 20.33
C ARG A 169 0.24 -9.52 20.01
N GLY A 170 -0.18 -9.40 18.77
CA GLY A 170 -1.56 -9.54 18.32
C GLY A 170 -2.01 -8.38 17.42
N ILE A 171 -3.31 -8.14 17.35
CA ILE A 171 -3.91 -7.12 16.51
C ILE A 171 -3.91 -5.77 17.21
N VAL A 172 -3.46 -4.74 16.50
CA VAL A 172 -3.52 -3.34 16.93
C VAL A 172 -4.32 -2.55 15.90
N ILE A 173 -5.31 -1.78 16.35
CA ILE A 173 -6.04 -0.84 15.48
C ILE A 173 -5.43 0.55 15.67
N GLU A 174 -5.00 1.17 14.58
CA GLU A 174 -4.52 2.54 14.55
C GLU A 174 -5.56 3.43 13.86
N VAL A 175 -5.99 4.49 14.54
CA VAL A 175 -6.99 5.45 14.08
C VAL A 175 -6.53 6.87 14.39
N SER A 176 -7.20 7.89 13.85
CA SER A 176 -6.97 9.25 14.31
C SER A 176 -7.29 9.41 15.80
N ALA A 177 -6.58 10.32 16.48
CA ALA A 177 -6.56 10.43 17.94
C ALA A 177 -7.96 10.56 18.55
N GLU A 178 -8.87 11.27 17.87
CA GLU A 178 -10.27 11.48 18.32
C GLU A 178 -11.11 10.20 18.37
N HIS A 179 -10.67 9.12 17.73
CA HIS A 179 -11.40 7.84 17.69
C HIS A 179 -10.79 6.74 18.57
N VAL A 180 -9.70 7.00 19.29
CA VAL A 180 -9.01 5.98 20.10
C VAL A 180 -9.94 5.40 21.19
N ASP A 181 -10.75 6.24 21.82
CA ASP A 181 -11.67 5.87 22.89
C ASP A 181 -13.10 5.57 22.39
N ASN A 182 -13.30 5.43 21.06
CA ASN A 182 -14.60 5.13 20.50
C ASN A 182 -15.06 3.70 20.87
N SER A 183 -16.12 3.60 21.66
CA SER A 183 -16.65 2.32 22.14
C SER A 183 -17.15 1.40 21.03
N ASN A 184 -17.83 1.95 20.02
CA ASN A 184 -18.35 1.18 18.88
C ASN A 184 -17.21 0.60 18.04
N LEU A 185 -16.11 1.37 17.87
CA LEU A 185 -14.90 0.90 17.20
C LEU A 185 -14.29 -0.28 17.96
N ARG A 186 -14.14 -0.15 19.30
CA ARG A 186 -13.58 -1.19 20.15
C ARG A 186 -14.44 -2.45 20.14
N GLU A 187 -15.75 -2.33 20.26
CA GLU A 187 -16.67 -3.46 20.21
C GLU A 187 -16.60 -4.17 18.85
N GLY A 188 -16.64 -3.41 17.74
CA GLY A 188 -16.52 -3.95 16.39
C GLY A 188 -15.19 -4.70 16.18
N ALA A 189 -14.07 -4.10 16.58
CA ALA A 189 -12.75 -4.72 16.48
C ALA A 189 -12.64 -5.99 17.33
N THR A 190 -13.14 -5.96 18.58
CA THR A 190 -13.12 -7.12 19.49
C THR A 190 -13.92 -8.28 18.90
N ARG A 191 -15.13 -8.02 18.40
CA ARG A 191 -15.99 -9.03 17.78
C ARG A 191 -15.30 -9.67 16.57
N LEU A 192 -14.77 -8.86 15.65
CA LEU A 192 -14.09 -9.37 14.45
C LEU A 192 -12.83 -10.17 14.78
N CYS A 193 -12.07 -9.75 15.80
CA CYS A 193 -10.94 -10.53 16.29
C CYS A 193 -11.38 -11.88 16.85
N ALA A 194 -12.45 -11.92 17.65
CA ALA A 194 -12.97 -13.16 18.23
C ALA A 194 -13.48 -14.13 17.15
N GLU A 195 -14.21 -13.66 16.14
CA GLU A 195 -14.67 -14.46 15.00
C GLU A 195 -13.51 -15.17 14.27
N MET A 196 -12.36 -14.53 14.18
CA MET A 196 -11.17 -15.02 13.50
C MET A 196 -10.13 -15.63 14.44
N LYS A 197 -10.50 -15.86 15.72
CA LYS A 197 -9.62 -16.41 16.77
C LYS A 197 -8.31 -15.63 16.91
N ARG A 198 -8.39 -14.30 16.87
CA ARG A 198 -7.27 -13.37 17.04
C ARG A 198 -7.45 -12.54 18.31
N SER A 199 -6.38 -11.99 18.85
CA SER A 199 -6.40 -11.16 20.05
C SER A 199 -6.25 -9.69 19.66
N LEU A 200 -7.25 -8.86 19.98
CA LEU A 200 -7.10 -7.42 19.97
C LEU A 200 -6.25 -7.00 21.17
N VAL A 201 -5.13 -6.36 20.91
CA VAL A 201 -4.17 -5.96 21.97
C VAL A 201 -4.32 -4.49 22.30
N ASP A 202 -4.55 -3.64 21.30
CA ASP A 202 -4.55 -2.21 21.49
C ASP A 202 -5.38 -1.47 20.43
N ILE A 203 -5.88 -0.29 20.78
CA ILE A 203 -6.39 0.72 19.85
C ILE A 203 -5.66 2.02 20.20
N ARG A 204 -4.93 2.59 19.23
CA ARG A 204 -4.07 3.73 19.46
C ARG A 204 -4.09 4.73 18.30
N ALA A 205 -3.48 5.90 18.53
CA ALA A 205 -3.33 6.91 17.50
C ALA A 205 -2.48 6.39 16.33
N TYR A 206 -2.90 6.76 15.11
CA TYR A 206 -2.21 6.36 13.88
C TYR A 206 -0.80 6.94 13.81
N GLU A 207 0.16 6.08 13.55
CA GLU A 207 1.55 6.45 13.28
C GLU A 207 2.00 5.92 11.92
N ARG A 208 2.46 6.84 11.04
CA ARG A 208 2.93 6.45 9.72
C ARG A 208 4.16 5.55 9.81
N GLY A 209 4.04 4.35 9.28
CA GLY A 209 5.15 3.41 9.19
C GLY A 209 5.41 2.59 10.46
N SER A 210 4.51 2.60 11.44
CA SER A 210 4.61 1.84 12.70
C SER A 210 4.89 0.35 12.55
N ALA A 211 4.47 -0.29 11.44
CA ALA A 211 4.75 -1.71 11.17
C ALA A 211 6.15 -1.97 10.60
N PHE A 212 6.91 -0.94 10.23
CA PHE A 212 8.26 -1.08 9.67
C PHE A 212 9.30 -0.97 10.77
N VAL A 213 9.52 -2.05 11.48
CA VAL A 213 10.53 -2.16 12.54
C VAL A 213 11.90 -2.41 11.90
N GLY A 214 12.95 -1.73 12.38
CA GLY A 214 14.33 -1.93 11.92
C GLY A 214 14.65 -1.23 10.59
N LYS A 215 13.94 -0.17 10.20
CA LYS A 215 14.33 0.66 9.06
C LYS A 215 15.75 1.21 9.28
N PRO A 216 16.62 1.19 8.24
CA PRO A 216 17.84 1.98 8.29
C PRO A 216 17.44 3.45 8.48
N SER A 217 18.16 4.16 9.36
CA SER A 217 18.04 5.62 9.43
C SER A 217 18.36 6.17 8.04
N VAL A 218 17.47 6.99 7.48
CA VAL A 218 17.79 7.74 6.26
C VAL A 218 18.89 8.71 6.68
N VAL A 219 20.13 8.38 6.33
CA VAL A 219 21.24 9.34 6.44
C VAL A 219 20.90 10.43 5.43
N SER A 220 20.55 11.62 5.90
CA SER A 220 20.46 12.82 5.07
C SER A 220 21.73 12.90 4.23
N ALA A 221 21.56 12.96 2.90
CA ALA A 221 22.70 13.17 2.02
C ALA A 221 23.45 14.43 2.50
N PRO A 222 24.80 14.40 2.52
CA PRO A 222 25.55 15.61 2.86
C PRO A 222 25.20 16.70 1.85
N ASP A 223 24.88 17.88 2.34
CA ASP A 223 24.74 19.09 1.54
C ASP A 223 26.00 19.23 0.69
N HIS A 224 25.87 19.08 -0.60
CA HIS A 224 26.91 19.46 -1.54
C HIS A 224 26.87 20.98 -1.66
N ALA A 225 27.81 21.62 -0.98
CA ALA A 225 28.17 23.02 -1.16
C ALA A 225 28.74 23.26 -2.56
#